data_d2ec741359314a17351f97f1b47f7aba
#
_entry.id   d2ec741359314a17351f97f1b47f7aba
#
_cell.length_a   1.000
_cell.length_b   1.000
_cell.length_c   1.000
_cell.angle_alpha   90.00
_cell.angle_beta   90.00
_cell.angle_gamma   90.00
#
_symmetry.space_group_name_H-M   'P 1'
#
loop_
_entity.id
_entity.type
_entity.pdbx_description
1 polymer ?
#
loop_
_entity_poly.entity_id
_entity_poly.type
_entity_poly.pdbx_seq_one_letter_code
_entity_poly.pdbx_strand_id
1 'polypeptide(L)'
;MRISLFGYGTTMKALAARVACTIYDDKFCEESRDEYGNALRPSAAFDPENSDLEIPSPGIMPTHPLILRAKHLCSEYDYFAPVMPPSVWISGTNGKTTTTEMTQLLFASEGALAGGNIGTPLAKLDSKAPLWILETSSFTLHYTHTAAPQLYVLLPIVDDHASWHGSFESYRNSKLSVIARMPSGTTAILPANLLPLVPKHCCELIAYENSAHLAKLFGIDTARVPFAEPFLQDALLALACAKILRNALPYELLASYHIGAHRQQKALDAQGRLWVNDSKATNMDATLKALPQYKDKKIHLIIGGDDKGANLLPLFEALAGYRLCLYTIGSNEERLCALAEKHAIPFVA
;
A
#
# COMPACT_ATOMS: atom_id res chain seq x y z
N MET A 1 -11.47 20.59 22.38
CA MET A 1 -11.77 19.40 21.57
C MET A 1 -11.15 18.20 22.27
N ARG A 2 -11.95 17.20 22.64
CA ARG A 2 -11.52 15.95 23.29
C ARG A 2 -11.26 14.94 22.18
N ILE A 3 -9.99 14.56 22.02
CA ILE A 3 -9.56 13.62 20.96
C ILE A 3 -9.41 12.24 21.56
N SER A 4 -10.02 11.25 20.93
CA SER A 4 -9.87 9.83 21.24
C SER A 4 -9.08 9.14 20.14
N LEU A 5 -7.98 8.47 20.48
CA LEU A 5 -7.23 7.64 19.57
C LEU A 5 -7.57 6.18 19.82
N PHE A 6 -7.79 5.42 18.76
CA PHE A 6 -8.08 3.99 18.85
C PHE A 6 -6.88 3.17 18.40
N GLY A 7 -6.38 2.31 19.29
CA GLY A 7 -5.14 1.56 19.14
C GLY A 7 -3.90 2.38 19.49
N TYR A 8 -2.82 1.73 19.91
CA TYR A 8 -1.57 2.36 20.31
C TYR A 8 -0.38 1.83 19.52
N GLY A 9 -0.55 1.71 18.21
CA GLY A 9 0.51 1.38 17.25
C GLY A 9 1.35 2.59 16.86
N THR A 10 2.28 2.40 15.92
CA THR A 10 3.27 3.42 15.50
C THR A 10 2.63 4.74 15.09
N THR A 11 1.54 4.73 14.31
CA THR A 11 0.83 5.93 13.84
C THR A 11 0.22 6.69 15.02
N MET A 12 -0.51 6.00 15.89
CA MET A 12 -1.19 6.65 17.01
C MET A 12 -0.22 7.13 18.09
N LYS A 13 0.89 6.43 18.33
CA LYS A 13 1.97 6.91 19.20
C LYS A 13 2.59 8.22 18.68
N ALA A 14 2.81 8.31 17.36
CA ALA A 14 3.33 9.53 16.77
C ALA A 14 2.35 10.71 16.89
N LEU A 15 1.05 10.45 16.77
CA LEU A 15 0.00 11.46 16.93
C LEU A 15 -0.16 11.87 18.39
N ALA A 16 -0.15 10.91 19.35
CA ALA A 16 -0.22 11.15 20.78
C ALA A 16 0.92 12.03 21.31
N ALA A 17 2.09 11.97 20.67
CA ALA A 17 3.22 12.86 20.97
C ALA A 17 2.97 14.35 20.60
N ARG A 18 1.92 14.64 19.81
CA ARG A 18 1.63 16.00 19.31
C ARG A 18 0.35 16.59 19.86
N VAL A 19 -0.57 15.77 20.35
CA VAL A 19 -1.90 16.21 20.77
C VAL A 19 -2.27 15.63 22.13
N ALA A 20 -2.91 16.43 22.96
CA ALA A 20 -3.52 15.91 24.19
C ALA A 20 -4.74 15.06 23.82
N CYS A 21 -4.74 13.80 24.22
CA CYS A 21 -5.77 12.82 23.83
C CYS A 21 -5.99 11.76 24.90
N THR A 22 -7.03 10.97 24.72
CA THR A 22 -7.22 9.69 25.41
C THR A 22 -7.04 8.56 24.40
N ILE A 23 -6.25 7.55 24.75
CA ILE A 23 -5.96 6.40 23.87
C ILE A 23 -6.69 5.17 24.41
N TYR A 24 -7.43 4.50 23.54
CA TYR A 24 -8.17 3.27 23.83
C TYR A 24 -7.58 2.11 23.03
N ASP A 25 -7.18 1.03 23.74
CA ASP A 25 -6.60 -0.17 23.10
C ASP A 25 -7.00 -1.41 23.91
N ASP A 26 -7.25 -2.53 23.22
CA ASP A 26 -7.60 -3.83 23.84
C ASP A 26 -6.46 -4.40 24.71
N LYS A 27 -5.23 -3.93 24.49
CA LYS A 27 -4.06 -4.35 25.25
C LYS A 27 -3.98 -3.70 26.64
N PHE A 28 -4.75 -2.66 26.89
CA PHE A 28 -4.77 -2.01 28.21
C PHE A 28 -5.76 -2.72 29.12
N CYS A 29 -5.31 -3.12 30.31
CA CYS A 29 -6.12 -3.76 31.32
C CYS A 29 -6.65 -2.76 32.36
N GLU A 30 -5.92 -1.66 32.57
CA GLU A 30 -6.21 -0.61 33.55
C GLU A 30 -5.85 0.77 32.98
N GLU A 31 -6.32 1.81 33.67
CA GLU A 31 -6.00 3.19 33.32
C GLU A 31 -4.55 3.52 33.69
N SER A 32 -3.81 4.10 32.78
CA SER A 32 -2.43 4.56 32.93
C SER A 32 -2.18 5.82 32.12
N ARG A 33 -0.94 6.28 32.07
CA ARG A 33 -0.54 7.42 31.22
C ARG A 33 0.67 7.07 30.38
N ASP A 34 0.73 7.66 29.18
CA ASP A 34 1.94 7.62 28.35
C ASP A 34 2.97 8.67 28.83
N GLU A 35 4.12 8.67 28.16
CA GLU A 35 5.23 9.62 28.44
C GLU A 35 4.87 11.09 28.16
N TYR A 36 3.79 11.37 27.45
CA TYR A 36 3.28 12.70 27.12
C TYR A 36 2.14 13.13 28.05
N GLY A 37 1.72 12.27 29.01
CA GLY A 37 0.66 12.54 29.96
C GLY A 37 -0.75 12.19 29.47
N ASN A 38 -0.89 11.62 28.27
CA ASN A 38 -2.17 11.17 27.73
C ASN A 38 -2.71 9.96 28.51
N ALA A 39 -4.01 9.89 28.70
CA ALA A 39 -4.63 8.74 29.38
C ALA A 39 -4.66 7.52 28.42
N LEU A 40 -4.20 6.37 28.92
CA LEU A 40 -4.29 5.06 28.30
C LEU A 40 -5.42 4.28 28.98
N ARG A 41 -6.41 3.80 28.23
CA ARG A 41 -7.61 3.15 28.76
C ARG A 41 -7.95 1.88 27.98
N PRO A 42 -8.51 0.86 28.65
CA PRO A 42 -9.12 -0.27 27.97
C PRO A 42 -10.17 0.19 26.95
N SER A 43 -10.28 -0.49 25.81
CA SER A 43 -11.26 -0.17 24.77
C SER A 43 -12.71 -0.21 25.26
N ALA A 44 -13.02 -1.07 26.25
CA ALA A 44 -14.34 -1.14 26.88
C ALA A 44 -14.74 0.16 27.61
N ALA A 45 -13.77 0.94 28.08
CA ALA A 45 -13.98 2.21 28.80
C ALA A 45 -14.31 3.39 27.87
N PHE A 46 -14.31 3.20 26.54
CA PHE A 46 -14.66 4.27 25.60
C PHE A 46 -16.12 4.69 25.76
N ASP A 47 -16.33 5.99 25.91
CA ASP A 47 -17.65 6.63 25.92
C ASP A 47 -17.70 7.71 24.83
N PRO A 48 -18.53 7.54 23.78
CA PRO A 48 -18.62 8.49 22.69
C PRO A 48 -19.14 9.86 23.12
N GLU A 49 -19.88 10.00 24.24
CA GLU A 49 -20.33 11.29 24.75
C GLU A 49 -19.16 12.13 25.33
N ASN A 50 -18.05 11.48 25.61
CA ASN A 50 -16.82 12.10 26.09
C ASN A 50 -15.74 12.29 25.01
N SER A 51 -16.12 12.19 23.74
CA SER A 51 -15.23 12.36 22.58
C SER A 51 -15.83 13.37 21.58
N ASP A 52 -15.01 14.26 21.08
CA ASP A 52 -15.39 15.20 20.03
C ASP A 52 -14.81 14.80 18.67
N LEU A 53 -13.79 13.91 18.66
CA LEU A 53 -13.14 13.39 17.46
C LEU A 53 -12.47 12.04 17.77
N GLU A 54 -12.72 11.04 16.93
CA GLU A 54 -12.13 9.72 17.04
C GLU A 54 -11.21 9.43 15.84
N ILE A 55 -9.96 9.04 16.12
CA ILE A 55 -8.97 8.72 15.10
C ILE A 55 -8.48 7.27 15.30
N PRO A 56 -8.87 6.33 14.43
CA PRO A 56 -8.45 4.95 14.54
C PRO A 56 -7.06 4.71 13.96
N SER A 57 -6.31 3.80 14.57
CA SER A 57 -5.20 3.14 13.88
C SER A 57 -5.75 2.42 12.64
N PRO A 58 -5.10 2.53 11.47
CA PRO A 58 -5.61 1.94 10.24
C PRO A 58 -5.86 0.44 10.31
N GLY A 59 -5.14 -0.29 11.19
CA GLY A 59 -5.31 -1.73 11.36
C GLY A 59 -6.58 -2.15 12.11
N ILE A 60 -7.27 -1.26 12.79
CA ILE A 60 -8.51 -1.59 13.49
C ILE A 60 -9.61 -1.87 12.46
N MET A 61 -10.27 -3.02 12.59
CA MET A 61 -11.31 -3.45 11.66
C MET A 61 -12.58 -2.59 11.80
N PRO A 62 -13.33 -2.36 10.70
CA PRO A 62 -14.60 -1.61 10.75
C PRO A 62 -15.66 -2.21 11.69
N THR A 63 -15.57 -3.51 11.97
CA THR A 63 -16.46 -4.23 12.89
C THR A 63 -16.06 -4.13 14.36
N HIS A 64 -14.94 -3.48 14.66
CA HIS A 64 -14.46 -3.37 16.04
C HIS A 64 -15.42 -2.51 16.89
N PRO A 65 -15.68 -2.87 18.17
CA PRO A 65 -16.60 -2.13 19.04
C PRO A 65 -16.30 -0.64 19.21
N LEU A 66 -15.02 -0.23 19.19
CA LEU A 66 -14.63 1.18 19.21
C LEU A 66 -15.15 1.92 17.98
N ILE A 67 -15.00 1.33 16.78
CA ILE A 67 -15.45 1.91 15.52
C ILE A 67 -16.97 2.01 15.48
N LEU A 68 -17.67 0.94 15.87
CA LEU A 68 -19.14 0.88 15.86
C LEU A 68 -19.79 1.89 16.83
N ARG A 69 -19.06 2.30 17.89
CA ARG A 69 -19.53 3.27 18.90
C ARG A 69 -19.11 4.70 18.59
N ALA A 70 -18.11 4.90 17.71
CA ALA A 70 -17.61 6.21 17.33
C ALA A 70 -18.67 7.06 16.64
N LYS A 71 -18.71 8.36 16.93
CA LYS A 71 -19.66 9.32 16.35
C LYS A 71 -19.02 10.28 15.36
N HIS A 72 -17.75 10.61 15.57
CA HIS A 72 -17.01 11.62 14.80
C HIS A 72 -15.68 11.04 14.28
N LEU A 73 -15.79 9.89 13.58
CA LEU A 73 -14.65 9.13 13.11
C LEU A 73 -13.98 9.84 11.93
N CYS A 74 -12.66 10.01 11.98
CA CYS A 74 -11.85 10.48 10.87
C CYS A 74 -10.50 9.77 10.83
N SER A 75 -9.84 9.80 9.67
CA SER A 75 -8.49 9.27 9.55
C SER A 75 -7.42 10.26 10.03
N GLU A 76 -6.18 9.78 10.22
CA GLU A 76 -5.00 10.65 10.39
C GLU A 76 -4.88 11.63 9.21
N TYR A 77 -5.24 11.22 7.99
CA TYR A 77 -5.20 12.07 6.80
C TYR A 77 -6.21 13.22 6.88
N ASP A 78 -7.43 12.96 7.32
CA ASP A 78 -8.44 14.00 7.55
C ASP A 78 -8.00 14.95 8.67
N TYR A 79 -7.41 14.42 9.73
CA TYR A 79 -6.91 15.23 10.83
C TYR A 79 -5.81 16.21 10.38
N PHE A 80 -4.89 15.76 9.53
CA PHE A 80 -3.82 16.61 9.01
C PHE A 80 -4.21 17.42 7.77
N ALA A 81 -5.36 17.18 7.13
CA ALA A 81 -5.76 17.86 5.90
C ALA A 81 -5.62 19.40 5.96
N PRO A 82 -5.98 20.09 7.06
CA PRO A 82 -5.85 21.57 7.15
C PRO A 82 -4.42 22.10 7.10
N VAL A 83 -3.41 21.24 7.40
CA VAL A 83 -1.99 21.63 7.47
C VAL A 83 -1.11 20.80 6.53
N MET A 84 -1.72 19.89 5.78
CA MET A 84 -1.02 19.04 4.80
C MET A 84 -0.58 19.90 3.61
N PRO A 85 0.72 19.90 3.25
CA PRO A 85 1.17 20.56 2.03
C PRO A 85 0.62 19.84 0.78
N PRO A 86 0.85 20.38 -0.44
CA PRO A 86 0.60 19.63 -1.66
C PRO A 86 1.11 18.21 -1.54
N SER A 87 0.33 17.22 -1.98
CA SER A 87 0.69 15.83 -1.77
C SER A 87 0.39 14.93 -2.97
N VAL A 88 1.26 13.94 -3.16
CA VAL A 88 1.05 12.81 -4.06
C VAL A 88 0.67 11.60 -3.20
N TRP A 89 -0.48 11.00 -3.45
CA TRP A 89 -0.86 9.77 -2.77
C TRP A 89 -0.72 8.58 -3.72
N ILE A 90 -0.06 7.53 -3.25
CA ILE A 90 0.23 6.34 -4.03
C ILE A 90 -0.44 5.14 -3.36
N SER A 91 -1.37 4.49 -4.07
CA SER A 91 -2.12 3.34 -3.60
C SER A 91 -2.12 2.22 -4.64
N GLY A 92 -2.68 1.08 -4.29
CA GLY A 92 -2.74 -0.14 -5.11
C GLY A 92 -2.59 -1.38 -4.27
N THR A 93 -2.52 -2.56 -4.88
CA THR A 93 -2.24 -3.79 -4.14
C THR A 93 -0.74 -4.00 -4.00
N ASN A 94 0.01 -4.03 -5.10
CA ASN A 94 1.46 -4.19 -5.16
C ASN A 94 2.14 -2.94 -5.72
N GLY A 95 3.45 -2.76 -5.50
CA GLY A 95 4.26 -1.69 -6.07
C GLY A 95 4.25 -0.36 -5.28
N LYS A 96 3.31 -0.14 -4.34
CA LYS A 96 3.16 1.13 -3.61
C LYS A 96 4.47 1.69 -3.05
N THR A 97 5.19 0.90 -2.27
CA THR A 97 6.42 1.33 -1.60
C THR A 97 7.48 1.71 -2.62
N THR A 98 7.70 0.88 -3.64
CA THR A 98 8.68 1.13 -4.69
C THR A 98 8.35 2.42 -5.46
N THR A 99 7.09 2.58 -5.88
CA THR A 99 6.63 3.79 -6.57
C THR A 99 6.78 5.03 -5.67
N THR A 100 6.47 4.92 -4.37
CA THR A 100 6.62 6.03 -3.41
C THR A 100 8.08 6.43 -3.23
N GLU A 101 8.96 5.46 -3.03
CA GLU A 101 10.41 5.69 -2.87
C GLU A 101 11.03 6.27 -4.14
N MET A 102 10.69 5.72 -5.32
CA MET A 102 11.14 6.26 -6.61
C MET A 102 10.62 7.70 -6.81
N THR A 103 9.34 7.95 -6.54
CA THR A 103 8.78 9.29 -6.65
C THR A 103 9.48 10.26 -5.69
N GLN A 104 9.67 9.87 -4.42
CA GLN A 104 10.37 10.72 -3.45
C GLN A 104 11.80 11.04 -3.89
N LEU A 105 12.53 10.06 -4.46
CA LEU A 105 13.88 10.27 -5.00
C LEU A 105 13.88 11.36 -6.08
N LEU A 106 12.90 11.35 -6.99
CA LEU A 106 12.82 12.35 -8.06
C LEU A 106 12.55 13.79 -7.55
N PHE A 107 12.01 13.92 -6.34
CA PHE A 107 11.68 15.23 -5.73
C PHE A 107 12.53 15.55 -4.48
N ALA A 108 13.51 14.69 -4.14
CA ALA A 108 14.30 14.82 -2.91
C ALA A 108 15.11 16.14 -2.86
N SER A 109 15.69 16.56 -3.98
CA SER A 109 16.49 17.82 -4.06
C SER A 109 15.65 19.08 -3.80
N GLU A 110 14.33 18.98 -3.86
CA GLU A 110 13.40 20.07 -3.57
C GLU A 110 12.83 20.00 -2.14
N GLY A 111 13.26 19.02 -1.35
CA GLY A 111 12.83 18.86 0.03
C GLY A 111 11.50 18.08 0.19
N ALA A 112 11.09 17.30 -0.83
CA ALA A 112 9.92 16.43 -0.69
C ALA A 112 10.16 15.35 0.37
N LEU A 113 9.12 15.07 1.19
CA LEU A 113 9.17 14.07 2.24
C LEU A 113 8.25 12.89 1.92
N ALA A 114 8.74 11.68 2.16
CA ALA A 114 7.93 10.47 2.05
C ALA A 114 7.39 10.02 3.42
N GLY A 115 6.18 9.44 3.41
CA GLY A 115 5.56 8.91 4.63
C GLY A 115 4.25 8.17 4.38
N GLY A 116 3.41 8.09 5.40
CA GLY A 116 2.14 7.37 5.39
C GLY A 116 2.34 5.91 5.80
N ASN A 117 1.91 4.97 4.98
CA ASN A 117 2.03 3.54 5.27
C ASN A 117 3.48 3.02 5.22
N ILE A 118 4.43 3.79 4.70
CA ILE A 118 5.87 3.49 4.75
C ILE A 118 6.55 4.31 5.85
N GLY A 119 7.12 3.62 6.83
CA GLY A 119 8.09 4.12 7.81
C GLY A 119 7.67 5.33 8.65
N THR A 120 7.36 6.46 8.03
CA THR A 120 7.14 7.74 8.73
C THR A 120 5.65 8.12 8.78
N PRO A 121 4.98 8.07 9.96
CA PRO A 121 3.63 8.59 10.14
C PRO A 121 3.51 10.08 9.80
N LEU A 122 2.33 10.53 9.35
CA LEU A 122 2.11 11.95 9.01
C LEU A 122 2.45 12.88 10.17
N ALA A 123 2.17 12.46 11.39
CA ALA A 123 2.51 13.22 12.60
C ALA A 123 4.01 13.53 12.75
N LYS A 124 4.91 12.81 12.08
CA LYS A 124 6.37 13.05 12.10
C LYS A 124 6.87 13.81 10.89
N LEU A 125 6.03 14.07 9.89
CA LEU A 125 6.42 14.85 8.73
C LEU A 125 6.36 16.36 9.03
N ASP A 126 7.27 17.11 8.41
CA ASP A 126 7.24 18.58 8.49
C ASP A 126 6.15 19.11 7.53
N SER A 127 5.14 19.78 8.08
CA SER A 127 4.07 20.41 7.30
C SER A 127 4.53 21.60 6.45
N LYS A 128 5.77 22.09 6.66
CA LYS A 128 6.38 23.13 5.84
C LYS A 128 7.14 22.58 4.63
N ALA A 129 7.26 21.26 4.51
CA ALA A 129 7.86 20.66 3.33
C ALA A 129 7.06 21.05 2.07
N PRO A 130 7.72 21.26 0.92
CA PRO A 130 7.04 21.72 -0.30
C PRO A 130 6.10 20.65 -0.89
N LEU A 131 6.34 19.38 -0.61
CA LEU A 131 5.57 18.24 -1.13
C LEU A 131 5.66 17.04 -0.19
N TRP A 132 4.52 16.40 0.08
CA TRP A 132 4.49 15.07 0.68
C TRP A 132 4.19 14.00 -0.37
N ILE A 133 4.93 12.89 -0.31
CA ILE A 133 4.71 11.71 -1.14
C ILE A 133 4.31 10.57 -0.21
N LEU A 134 3.03 10.23 -0.24
CA LEU A 134 2.42 9.37 0.77
C LEU A 134 2.02 8.02 0.17
N GLU A 135 2.60 6.94 0.72
CA GLU A 135 2.04 5.62 0.52
C GLU A 135 0.71 5.51 1.27
N THR A 136 -0.38 5.17 0.58
CA THR A 136 -1.70 5.08 1.19
C THR A 136 -2.24 3.65 1.19
N SER A 137 -2.56 3.13 2.38
CA SER A 137 -3.20 1.84 2.53
C SER A 137 -4.71 1.93 2.29
N SER A 138 -5.33 0.82 1.89
CA SER A 138 -6.80 0.76 1.82
C SER A 138 -7.47 0.94 3.18
N PHE A 139 -6.79 0.55 4.26
CA PHE A 139 -7.26 0.73 5.63
C PHE A 139 -7.37 2.21 6.01
N THR A 140 -6.31 2.99 5.74
CA THR A 140 -6.32 4.46 5.93
C THR A 140 -7.41 5.10 5.09
N LEU A 141 -7.48 4.74 3.80
CA LEU A 141 -8.44 5.31 2.86
C LEU A 141 -9.90 4.99 3.20
N HIS A 142 -10.15 3.85 3.87
CA HIS A 142 -11.47 3.47 4.38
C HIS A 142 -12.01 4.49 5.39
N TYR A 143 -11.14 5.00 6.26
CA TYR A 143 -11.50 5.99 7.30
C TYR A 143 -11.30 7.44 6.84
N THR A 144 -10.81 7.67 5.62
CA THR A 144 -10.59 9.02 5.08
C THR A 144 -11.83 9.52 4.37
N HIS A 145 -12.35 10.68 4.79
CA HIS A 145 -13.61 11.22 4.31
C HIS A 145 -13.48 12.55 3.57
N THR A 146 -12.52 13.39 3.93
CA THR A 146 -12.40 14.79 3.44
C THR A 146 -11.06 15.07 2.75
N ALA A 147 -9.97 14.50 3.25
CA ALA A 147 -8.65 14.73 2.71
C ALA A 147 -8.51 14.18 1.27
N ALA A 148 -7.82 14.93 0.42
CA ALA A 148 -7.54 14.56 -0.96
C ALA A 148 -6.15 15.05 -1.39
N PRO A 149 -5.43 14.34 -2.30
CA PRO A 149 -4.15 14.74 -2.82
C PRO A 149 -4.28 15.72 -4.01
N GLN A 150 -3.17 16.36 -4.36
CA GLN A 150 -3.01 17.06 -5.64
C GLN A 150 -2.87 16.08 -6.80
N LEU A 151 -2.18 14.96 -6.57
CA LEU A 151 -2.00 13.89 -7.54
C LEU A 151 -2.24 12.53 -6.86
N TYR A 152 -3.15 11.75 -7.42
CA TYR A 152 -3.40 10.38 -6.97
C TYR A 152 -2.86 9.37 -7.98
N VAL A 153 -2.03 8.44 -7.52
CA VAL A 153 -1.49 7.36 -8.34
C VAL A 153 -2.04 6.04 -7.84
N LEU A 154 -2.81 5.38 -8.67
CA LEU A 154 -3.38 4.08 -8.36
C LEU A 154 -2.72 3.01 -9.23
N LEU A 155 -1.99 2.11 -8.57
CA LEU A 155 -1.46 0.88 -9.14
C LEU A 155 -2.59 -0.16 -9.31
N PRO A 156 -2.37 -1.25 -10.04
CA PRO A 156 -3.36 -2.30 -10.20
C PRO A 156 -3.89 -2.82 -8.86
N ILE A 157 -5.20 -3.09 -8.83
CA ILE A 157 -5.89 -3.66 -7.67
C ILE A 157 -6.24 -5.11 -7.99
N VAL A 158 -5.78 -6.01 -7.13
CA VAL A 158 -6.12 -7.44 -7.14
C VAL A 158 -6.63 -7.86 -5.78
N ASP A 159 -7.22 -9.04 -5.67
CA ASP A 159 -7.79 -9.53 -4.42
C ASP A 159 -6.74 -9.60 -3.30
N ASP A 160 -7.01 -8.86 -2.23
CA ASP A 160 -6.23 -8.83 -1.00
C ASP A 160 -7.08 -8.24 0.13
N HIS A 161 -6.72 -8.52 1.38
CA HIS A 161 -7.36 -7.92 2.57
C HIS A 161 -8.89 -8.13 2.68
N ALA A 162 -9.46 -9.16 2.05
CA ALA A 162 -10.90 -9.45 2.12
C ALA A 162 -11.37 -9.67 3.58
N SER A 163 -10.53 -10.28 4.43
CA SER A 163 -10.83 -10.48 5.86
C SER A 163 -11.04 -9.17 6.62
N TRP A 164 -10.31 -8.11 6.26
CA TRP A 164 -10.45 -6.79 6.91
C TRP A 164 -11.61 -5.97 6.32
N HIS A 165 -11.75 -5.97 4.98
CA HIS A 165 -12.75 -5.16 4.28
C HIS A 165 -14.12 -5.84 4.15
N GLY A 166 -14.22 -7.14 4.47
CA GLY A 166 -15.42 -7.95 4.26
C GLY A 166 -15.60 -8.44 2.82
N SER A 167 -15.07 -7.74 1.82
CA SER A 167 -15.12 -8.14 0.42
C SER A 167 -14.04 -7.46 -0.43
N PHE A 168 -13.70 -8.05 -1.58
CA PHE A 168 -12.83 -7.42 -2.59
C PHE A 168 -13.42 -6.10 -3.10
N GLU A 169 -14.73 -6.04 -3.25
CA GLU A 169 -15.42 -4.82 -3.70
C GLU A 169 -15.21 -3.67 -2.71
N SER A 170 -15.39 -3.91 -1.42
CA SER A 170 -15.15 -2.91 -0.35
C SER A 170 -13.68 -2.45 -0.32
N TYR A 171 -12.73 -3.39 -0.46
CA TYR A 171 -11.31 -3.09 -0.59
C TYR A 171 -11.01 -2.16 -1.76
N ARG A 172 -11.49 -2.50 -2.95
CA ARG A 172 -11.35 -1.69 -4.16
C ARG A 172 -12.00 -0.32 -4.00
N ASN A 173 -13.23 -0.27 -3.49
CA ASN A 173 -13.99 0.96 -3.33
C ASN A 173 -13.32 1.91 -2.33
N SER A 174 -12.68 1.41 -1.27
CA SER A 174 -11.86 2.25 -0.37
C SER A 174 -10.76 2.99 -1.11
N LYS A 175 -10.11 2.36 -2.10
CA LYS A 175 -9.09 3.03 -2.92
C LYS A 175 -9.67 4.00 -3.95
N LEU A 176 -10.79 3.66 -4.58
CA LEU A 176 -11.45 4.52 -5.56
C LEU A 176 -12.13 5.75 -4.93
N SER A 177 -12.52 5.68 -3.64
CA SER A 177 -13.20 6.77 -2.94
C SER A 177 -12.40 8.07 -2.89
N VAL A 178 -11.07 8.01 -2.97
CA VAL A 178 -10.19 9.19 -3.04
C VAL A 178 -10.57 10.08 -4.20
N ILE A 179 -10.84 9.49 -5.37
CA ILE A 179 -11.11 10.21 -6.63
C ILE A 179 -12.38 11.08 -6.50
N ALA A 180 -13.39 10.60 -5.75
CA ALA A 180 -14.61 11.37 -5.51
C ALA A 180 -14.40 12.69 -4.75
N ARG A 181 -13.34 12.75 -3.94
CA ARG A 181 -13.02 13.91 -3.09
C ARG A 181 -12.03 14.88 -3.73
N MET A 182 -11.37 14.44 -4.80
CA MET A 182 -10.36 15.25 -5.47
C MET A 182 -10.99 16.47 -6.16
N PRO A 183 -10.52 17.69 -5.88
CA PRO A 183 -11.08 18.89 -6.47
C PRO A 183 -10.69 19.04 -7.95
N SER A 184 -11.37 19.95 -8.64
CA SER A 184 -10.99 20.37 -10.00
C SER A 184 -9.55 20.91 -10.03
N GLY A 185 -8.81 20.60 -11.10
CA GLY A 185 -7.40 20.98 -11.23
C GLY A 185 -6.41 19.99 -10.59
N THR A 186 -6.90 18.89 -10.03
CA THR A 186 -6.09 17.76 -9.57
C THR A 186 -6.17 16.59 -10.55
N THR A 187 -5.24 15.65 -10.48
CA THR A 187 -5.13 14.54 -11.43
C THR A 187 -5.08 13.19 -10.72
N ALA A 188 -5.77 12.20 -11.27
CA ALA A 188 -5.65 10.81 -10.86
C ALA A 188 -5.16 9.94 -12.02
N ILE A 189 -4.08 9.17 -11.79
CA ILE A 189 -3.56 8.16 -12.72
C ILE A 189 -4.06 6.80 -12.22
N LEU A 190 -4.69 6.00 -13.08
CA LEU A 190 -5.27 4.72 -12.67
C LEU A 190 -5.28 3.69 -13.82
N PRO A 191 -5.37 2.38 -13.50
CA PRO A 191 -5.58 1.34 -14.48
C PRO A 191 -6.91 1.54 -15.25
N ALA A 192 -6.89 1.37 -16.57
CA ALA A 192 -8.04 1.62 -17.46
C ALA A 192 -9.25 0.71 -17.13
N ASN A 193 -9.00 -0.51 -16.66
CA ASN A 193 -10.07 -1.43 -16.25
C ASN A 193 -10.86 -0.95 -15.03
N LEU A 194 -10.37 0.03 -14.29
CA LEU A 194 -11.08 0.62 -13.15
C LEU A 194 -11.97 1.81 -13.53
N LEU A 195 -11.83 2.38 -14.73
CA LEU A 195 -12.62 3.54 -15.18
C LEU A 195 -14.14 3.37 -14.99
N PRO A 196 -14.76 2.22 -15.35
CA PRO A 196 -16.21 2.04 -15.19
C PRO A 196 -16.68 2.04 -13.73
N LEU A 197 -15.74 1.92 -12.77
CA LEU A 197 -16.00 1.79 -11.34
C LEU A 197 -15.69 3.08 -10.57
N VAL A 198 -15.11 4.08 -11.27
CA VAL A 198 -14.75 5.36 -10.65
C VAL A 198 -16.02 6.11 -10.25
N PRO A 199 -16.12 6.60 -9.00
CA PRO A 199 -17.27 7.39 -8.57
C PRO A 199 -17.30 8.75 -9.29
N LYS A 200 -18.44 9.47 -9.17
CA LYS A 200 -18.54 10.84 -9.66
C LYS A 200 -17.39 11.70 -9.11
N HIS A 201 -16.72 12.44 -9.98
CA HIS A 201 -15.49 13.18 -9.66
C HIS A 201 -15.42 14.52 -10.43
N CYS A 202 -14.48 15.39 -10.00
CA CYS A 202 -14.17 16.66 -10.65
C CYS A 202 -12.72 16.77 -11.13
N CYS A 203 -11.86 15.82 -10.72
CA CYS A 203 -10.46 15.78 -11.12
C CYS A 203 -10.29 15.24 -12.55
N GLU A 204 -9.12 15.47 -13.14
CA GLU A 204 -8.72 14.84 -14.39
C GLU A 204 -8.36 13.37 -14.17
N LEU A 205 -8.78 12.49 -15.07
CA LEU A 205 -8.41 11.07 -15.04
C LEU A 205 -7.46 10.74 -16.21
N ILE A 206 -6.33 10.14 -15.88
CA ILE A 206 -5.39 9.57 -16.86
C ILE A 206 -5.37 8.06 -16.66
N ALA A 207 -5.94 7.33 -17.63
CA ALA A 207 -6.06 5.89 -17.53
C ALA A 207 -4.98 5.17 -18.36
N TYR A 208 -4.36 4.14 -17.78
CA TYR A 208 -3.35 3.33 -18.45
C TYR A 208 -3.75 1.84 -18.47
N GLU A 209 -3.36 1.13 -19.52
CA GLU A 209 -3.63 -0.31 -19.69
C GLU A 209 -2.45 -1.16 -19.20
N ASN A 210 -1.22 -0.72 -19.51
CA ASN A 210 0.02 -1.41 -19.19
C ASN A 210 1.20 -0.43 -19.25
N SER A 211 2.41 -0.90 -18.99
CA SER A 211 3.62 -0.08 -19.00
C SER A 211 3.91 0.58 -20.35
N ALA A 212 3.67 -0.11 -21.45
CA ALA A 212 3.88 0.46 -22.80
C ALA A 212 2.90 1.61 -23.09
N HIS A 213 1.62 1.46 -22.70
CA HIS A 213 0.63 2.54 -22.82
C HIS A 213 0.98 3.71 -21.91
N LEU A 214 1.39 3.43 -20.67
CA LEU A 214 1.80 4.46 -19.69
C LEU A 214 3.00 5.27 -20.24
N ALA A 215 4.02 4.60 -20.77
CA ALA A 215 5.18 5.26 -21.39
C ALA A 215 4.77 6.17 -22.55
N LYS A 216 3.86 5.69 -23.41
CA LYS A 216 3.33 6.48 -24.55
C LYS A 216 2.56 7.72 -24.09
N LEU A 217 1.69 7.60 -23.07
CA LEU A 217 0.90 8.69 -22.53
C LEU A 217 1.77 9.87 -22.04
N PHE A 218 2.91 9.55 -21.43
CA PHE A 218 3.78 10.57 -20.82
C PHE A 218 5.04 10.88 -21.66
N GLY A 219 5.20 10.27 -22.83
CA GLY A 219 6.38 10.45 -23.67
C GLY A 219 7.67 9.93 -23.03
N ILE A 220 7.58 8.84 -22.26
CA ILE A 220 8.72 8.25 -21.55
C ILE A 220 9.45 7.28 -22.48
N ASP A 221 10.76 7.47 -22.64
CA ASP A 221 11.64 6.52 -23.34
C ASP A 221 12.00 5.38 -22.39
N THR A 222 11.40 4.22 -22.61
CA THR A 222 11.62 3.02 -21.77
C THR A 222 13.05 2.47 -21.89
N ALA A 223 13.78 2.75 -22.97
CA ALA A 223 15.18 2.33 -23.10
C ALA A 223 16.11 3.03 -22.08
N ARG A 224 15.68 4.17 -21.53
CA ARG A 224 16.40 4.92 -20.50
C ARG A 224 16.00 4.53 -19.07
N VAL A 225 15.03 3.63 -18.90
CA VAL A 225 14.55 3.17 -17.60
C VAL A 225 15.22 1.83 -17.28
N PRO A 226 16.10 1.74 -16.27
CA PRO A 226 16.93 0.54 -16.02
C PRO A 226 16.20 -0.57 -15.24
N PHE A 227 14.88 -0.65 -15.36
CA PHE A 227 14.07 -1.62 -14.63
C PHE A 227 13.23 -2.46 -15.62
N ALA A 228 13.13 -3.75 -15.32
CA ALA A 228 12.19 -4.66 -15.97
C ALA A 228 10.90 -4.78 -15.14
N GLU A 229 9.86 -5.39 -15.72
CA GLU A 229 8.64 -5.70 -14.96
C GLU A 229 8.94 -6.60 -13.74
N PRO A 230 8.24 -6.39 -12.63
CA PRO A 230 7.14 -5.43 -12.39
C PRO A 230 7.61 -4.01 -12.04
N PHE A 231 8.89 -3.79 -11.77
CA PHE A 231 9.44 -2.50 -11.32
C PHE A 231 9.47 -1.43 -12.42
N LEU A 232 9.39 -1.85 -13.69
CA LEU A 232 9.23 -0.91 -14.82
C LEU A 232 7.95 -0.08 -14.64
N GLN A 233 6.83 -0.70 -14.32
CA GLN A 233 5.57 0.01 -14.09
C GLN A 233 5.69 1.02 -12.94
N ASP A 234 6.33 0.65 -11.84
CA ASP A 234 6.56 1.53 -10.68
C ASP A 234 7.39 2.77 -11.09
N ALA A 235 8.45 2.55 -11.86
CA ALA A 235 9.34 3.59 -12.38
C ALA A 235 8.63 4.54 -13.34
N LEU A 236 7.80 4.01 -14.24
CA LEU A 236 7.03 4.81 -15.19
C LEU A 236 5.98 5.68 -14.46
N LEU A 237 5.35 5.17 -13.41
CA LEU A 237 4.41 5.95 -12.58
C LEU A 237 5.15 7.06 -11.82
N ALA A 238 6.35 6.80 -11.31
CA ALA A 238 7.16 7.84 -10.67
C ALA A 238 7.58 8.94 -11.68
N LEU A 239 8.00 8.58 -12.89
CA LEU A 239 8.28 9.54 -13.97
C LEU A 239 7.02 10.29 -14.41
N ALA A 240 5.86 9.64 -14.44
CA ALA A 240 4.58 10.30 -14.72
C ALA A 240 4.26 11.39 -13.68
N CYS A 241 4.52 11.13 -12.39
CA CYS A 241 4.40 12.16 -11.35
C CYS A 241 5.32 13.37 -11.63
N ALA A 242 6.58 13.12 -11.98
CA ALA A 242 7.52 14.20 -12.33
C ALA A 242 7.08 14.96 -13.59
N LYS A 243 6.55 14.24 -14.59
CA LYS A 243 6.02 14.86 -15.81
C LYS A 243 4.82 15.76 -15.54
N ILE A 244 3.87 15.32 -14.71
CA ILE A 244 2.68 16.12 -14.35
C ILE A 244 3.07 17.33 -13.51
N LEU A 245 3.87 17.13 -12.47
CA LEU A 245 4.13 18.19 -11.49
C LEU A 245 5.19 19.19 -11.94
N ARG A 246 6.09 18.82 -12.87
CA ARG A 246 7.25 19.65 -13.29
C ARG A 246 7.52 19.69 -14.78
N ASN A 247 6.73 18.96 -15.57
CA ASN A 247 7.00 18.77 -17.01
C ASN A 247 8.43 18.25 -17.31
N ALA A 248 8.98 17.37 -16.45
CA ALA A 248 10.34 16.82 -16.54
C ALA A 248 10.35 15.30 -16.46
N LEU A 249 11.38 14.67 -17.04
CA LEU A 249 11.63 13.23 -16.99
C LEU A 249 13.08 12.98 -16.51
N PRO A 250 13.34 12.99 -15.20
CA PRO A 250 14.68 12.89 -14.61
C PRO A 250 15.19 11.43 -14.56
N TYR A 251 15.51 10.85 -15.70
CA TYR A 251 15.95 9.46 -15.85
C TYR A 251 17.20 9.13 -15.03
N GLU A 252 18.16 10.05 -14.97
CA GLU A 252 19.44 9.85 -14.29
C GLU A 252 19.25 9.71 -12.78
N LEU A 253 18.32 10.49 -12.19
CA LEU A 253 17.96 10.33 -10.78
C LEU A 253 17.28 8.98 -10.54
N LEU A 254 16.35 8.59 -11.42
CA LEU A 254 15.67 7.30 -11.32
C LEU A 254 16.65 6.13 -11.44
N ALA A 255 17.66 6.23 -12.29
CA ALA A 255 18.68 5.20 -12.49
C ALA A 255 19.54 4.96 -11.23
N SER A 256 19.59 5.91 -10.30
CA SER A 256 20.29 5.76 -9.02
C SER A 256 19.47 5.00 -7.95
N TYR A 257 18.18 4.69 -8.22
CA TYR A 257 17.35 3.96 -7.28
C TYR A 257 17.76 2.49 -7.20
N HIS A 258 17.84 1.98 -5.98
CA HIS A 258 18.11 0.57 -5.72
C HIS A 258 16.86 -0.09 -5.13
N ILE A 259 16.41 -1.16 -5.79
CA ILE A 259 15.25 -1.93 -5.31
C ILE A 259 15.52 -2.42 -3.89
N GLY A 260 14.59 -2.18 -2.99
CA GLY A 260 14.70 -2.53 -1.58
C GLY A 260 14.86 -4.05 -1.35
N ALA A 261 15.34 -4.41 -0.18
CA ALA A 261 15.52 -5.80 0.21
C ALA A 261 14.22 -6.62 0.09
N HIS A 262 14.37 -7.91 -0.16
CA HIS A 262 13.27 -8.88 -0.25
C HIS A 262 12.29 -8.65 -1.42
N ARG A 263 12.70 -7.89 -2.44
CA ARG A 263 11.95 -7.65 -3.68
C ARG A 263 12.75 -8.20 -4.85
N GLN A 264 12.55 -9.47 -5.17
CA GLN A 264 13.30 -10.22 -6.19
C GLN A 264 14.82 -10.07 -6.04
N GLN A 265 15.29 -10.02 -4.81
CA GLN A 265 16.71 -9.89 -4.48
C GLN A 265 17.44 -11.14 -4.89
N LYS A 266 18.39 -11.01 -5.84
CA LYS A 266 19.13 -12.12 -6.45
C LYS A 266 20.46 -12.35 -5.73
N ALA A 267 20.81 -13.61 -5.53
CA ALA A 267 22.11 -14.06 -5.05
C ALA A 267 22.53 -15.35 -5.75
N LEU A 268 23.83 -15.56 -5.91
CA LEU A 268 24.39 -16.83 -6.39
C LEU A 268 25.06 -17.54 -5.21
N ASP A 269 24.80 -18.82 -5.06
CA ASP A 269 25.54 -19.65 -4.08
C ASP A 269 26.86 -20.18 -4.65
N ALA A 270 27.62 -20.88 -3.81
CA ALA A 270 28.92 -21.46 -4.19
C ALA A 270 28.83 -22.49 -5.33
N GLN A 271 27.64 -23.05 -5.60
CA GLN A 271 27.37 -23.98 -6.70
C GLN A 271 26.85 -23.28 -7.97
N GLY A 272 26.79 -21.95 -7.98
CA GLY A 272 26.28 -21.17 -9.10
C GLY A 272 24.75 -21.21 -9.26
N ARG A 273 23.99 -21.66 -8.22
CA ARG A 273 22.53 -21.64 -8.25
C ARG A 273 22.03 -20.24 -7.95
N LEU A 274 21.04 -19.80 -8.74
CA LEU A 274 20.40 -18.52 -8.53
C LEU A 274 19.34 -18.63 -7.41
N TRP A 275 19.49 -17.87 -6.36
CA TRP A 275 18.51 -17.65 -5.32
C TRP A 275 17.81 -16.31 -5.53
N VAL A 276 16.50 -16.30 -5.35
CA VAL A 276 15.69 -15.07 -5.45
C VAL A 276 14.87 -14.95 -4.19
N ASN A 277 15.17 -13.93 -3.38
CA ASN A 277 14.39 -13.59 -2.21
C ASN A 277 13.33 -12.57 -2.61
N ASP A 278 12.07 -13.02 -2.64
CA ASP A 278 10.89 -12.21 -2.92
C ASP A 278 9.86 -12.32 -1.79
N SER A 279 10.32 -12.40 -0.53
CA SER A 279 9.44 -12.55 0.63
C SER A 279 8.51 -11.34 0.88
N LYS A 280 8.70 -10.25 0.13
CA LYS A 280 7.75 -9.13 0.03
C LYS A 280 6.54 -9.42 -0.90
N ALA A 281 6.57 -10.48 -1.68
CA ALA A 281 5.43 -10.98 -2.45
C ALA A 281 4.41 -11.64 -1.50
N THR A 282 3.57 -10.84 -0.87
CA THR A 282 2.62 -11.26 0.17
C THR A 282 1.24 -11.64 -0.36
N ASN A 283 1.10 -11.74 -1.68
CA ASN A 283 -0.11 -12.19 -2.35
C ASN A 283 0.21 -12.91 -3.67
N MET A 284 -0.78 -13.58 -4.21
CA MET A 284 -0.68 -14.40 -5.43
C MET A 284 -0.23 -13.60 -6.66
N ASP A 285 -0.73 -12.40 -6.87
CA ASP A 285 -0.41 -11.56 -8.04
C ASP A 285 1.09 -11.21 -8.09
N ALA A 286 1.69 -10.90 -6.94
CA ALA A 286 3.11 -10.63 -6.86
C ALA A 286 3.95 -11.84 -7.30
N THR A 287 3.60 -13.06 -6.84
CA THR A 287 4.25 -14.31 -7.26
C THR A 287 4.09 -14.53 -8.77
N LEU A 288 2.87 -14.36 -9.31
CA LEU A 288 2.59 -14.54 -10.73
C LEU A 288 3.36 -13.54 -11.61
N LYS A 289 3.58 -12.33 -11.15
CA LYS A 289 4.40 -11.32 -11.87
C LYS A 289 5.90 -11.60 -11.79
N ALA A 290 6.37 -12.28 -10.76
CA ALA A 290 7.77 -12.64 -10.61
C ALA A 290 8.18 -13.84 -11.49
N LEU A 291 7.32 -14.83 -11.65
CA LEU A 291 7.63 -16.11 -12.31
C LEU A 291 8.04 -16.03 -13.79
N PRO A 292 7.42 -15.18 -14.66
CA PRO A 292 7.70 -15.19 -16.09
C PRO A 292 9.17 -15.03 -16.48
N GLN A 293 9.94 -14.26 -15.71
CA GLN A 293 11.38 -14.07 -15.96
C GLN A 293 12.24 -15.33 -15.70
N TYR A 294 11.66 -16.38 -15.12
CA TYR A 294 12.33 -17.64 -14.80
C TYR A 294 11.75 -18.83 -15.56
N LYS A 295 10.91 -18.60 -16.58
CA LYS A 295 10.16 -19.64 -17.32
C LYS A 295 11.07 -20.73 -17.91
N ASP A 296 12.28 -20.36 -18.35
CA ASP A 296 13.23 -21.28 -18.96
C ASP A 296 14.07 -22.06 -17.94
N LYS A 297 13.83 -21.86 -16.66
CA LYS A 297 14.60 -22.50 -15.57
C LYS A 297 13.79 -23.61 -14.89
N LYS A 298 14.49 -24.54 -14.22
CA LYS A 298 13.86 -25.38 -13.20
C LYS A 298 13.72 -24.55 -11.94
N ILE A 299 12.49 -24.36 -11.49
CA ILE A 299 12.16 -23.49 -10.34
C ILE A 299 11.95 -24.36 -9.09
N HIS A 300 12.59 -24.00 -7.98
CA HIS A 300 12.29 -24.48 -6.65
C HIS A 300 11.56 -23.33 -5.93
N LEU A 301 10.22 -23.41 -5.84
CA LEU A 301 9.39 -22.34 -5.34
C LEU A 301 9.00 -22.61 -3.88
N ILE A 302 9.48 -21.76 -2.97
CA ILE A 302 9.10 -21.80 -1.55
C ILE A 302 7.97 -20.80 -1.37
N ILE A 303 6.79 -21.27 -0.96
CA ILE A 303 5.62 -20.40 -0.67
C ILE A 303 4.91 -20.86 0.60
N GLY A 304 4.21 -19.92 1.24
CA GLY A 304 3.37 -20.20 2.40
C GLY A 304 3.24 -19.00 3.32
N GLY A 305 2.62 -19.23 4.45
CA GLY A 305 2.28 -18.21 5.44
C GLY A 305 0.77 -18.09 5.62
N ASP A 306 0.26 -16.88 5.74
CA ASP A 306 -1.18 -16.57 5.82
C ASP A 306 -1.68 -16.05 4.47
N ASP A 307 -2.57 -16.79 3.82
CA ASP A 307 -3.18 -16.39 2.55
C ASP A 307 -4.37 -15.43 2.70
N LYS A 308 -4.71 -15.08 3.93
CA LYS A 308 -5.80 -14.13 4.27
C LYS A 308 -7.15 -14.50 3.64
N GLY A 309 -7.37 -15.80 3.38
CA GLY A 309 -8.58 -16.32 2.75
C GLY A 309 -8.64 -16.12 1.23
N ALA A 310 -7.54 -15.74 0.56
CA ALA A 310 -7.51 -15.54 -0.88
C ALA A 310 -7.83 -16.83 -1.66
N ASN A 311 -8.42 -16.67 -2.85
CA ASN A 311 -8.59 -17.80 -3.78
C ASN A 311 -7.27 -18.11 -4.47
N LEU A 312 -6.61 -19.20 -4.08
CA LEU A 312 -5.31 -19.61 -4.63
C LEU A 312 -5.40 -20.38 -5.95
N LEU A 313 -6.60 -20.73 -6.42
CA LEU A 313 -6.79 -21.55 -7.62
C LEU A 313 -6.09 -20.96 -8.87
N PRO A 314 -6.21 -19.65 -9.18
CA PRO A 314 -5.52 -19.07 -10.33
C PRO A 314 -3.99 -19.16 -10.27
N LEU A 315 -3.41 -19.15 -9.05
CA LEU A 315 -1.97 -19.37 -8.87
C LEU A 315 -1.60 -20.78 -9.31
N PHE A 316 -2.30 -21.80 -8.82
CA PHE A 316 -1.98 -23.20 -9.12
C PHE A 316 -2.22 -23.55 -10.59
N GLU A 317 -3.26 -22.99 -11.21
CA GLU A 317 -3.48 -23.09 -12.65
C GLU A 317 -2.29 -22.53 -13.45
N ALA A 318 -1.76 -21.38 -13.05
CA ALA A 318 -0.60 -20.79 -13.69
C ALA A 318 0.70 -21.59 -13.42
N LEU A 319 0.90 -22.07 -12.18
CA LEU A 319 2.08 -22.86 -11.81
C LEU A 319 2.21 -24.16 -12.62
N ALA A 320 1.12 -24.77 -13.03
CA ALA A 320 1.12 -25.96 -13.90
C ALA A 320 1.83 -25.74 -15.25
N GLY A 321 1.99 -24.50 -15.70
CA GLY A 321 2.72 -24.12 -16.92
C GLY A 321 4.24 -23.98 -16.73
N TYR A 322 4.77 -24.22 -15.53
CA TYR A 322 6.19 -24.07 -15.21
C TYR A 322 6.82 -25.41 -14.84
N ARG A 323 8.11 -25.55 -15.15
CA ARG A 323 8.92 -26.68 -14.66
C ARG A 323 9.39 -26.38 -13.24
N LEU A 324 8.56 -26.73 -12.24
CA LEU A 324 8.84 -26.39 -10.83
C LEU A 324 8.61 -27.56 -9.86
N CYS A 325 9.19 -27.39 -8.67
CA CYS A 325 8.85 -28.12 -7.46
C CYS A 325 8.47 -27.11 -6.38
N LEU A 326 7.34 -27.34 -5.72
CA LEU A 326 6.82 -26.49 -4.66
C LEU A 326 7.36 -26.93 -3.30
N TYR A 327 7.74 -25.96 -2.46
CA TYR A 327 8.07 -26.18 -1.05
C TYR A 327 7.09 -25.37 -0.21
N THR A 328 6.25 -26.06 0.54
CA THR A 328 5.18 -25.42 1.32
C THR A 328 5.61 -25.19 2.75
N ILE A 329 5.25 -24.03 3.31
CA ILE A 329 5.57 -23.65 4.68
C ILE A 329 4.43 -22.84 5.32
N GLY A 330 4.36 -22.84 6.65
CA GLY A 330 3.49 -21.92 7.42
C GLY A 330 2.06 -22.40 7.60
N SER A 331 1.17 -21.48 8.00
CA SER A 331 -0.16 -21.80 8.49
C SER A 331 -1.13 -22.35 7.43
N ASN A 332 -0.87 -22.12 6.15
CA ASN A 332 -1.70 -22.60 5.04
C ASN A 332 -1.10 -23.80 4.27
N GLU A 333 -0.10 -24.47 4.85
CA GLU A 333 0.64 -25.58 4.23
C GLU A 333 -0.27 -26.70 3.72
N GLU A 334 -1.20 -27.20 4.55
CA GLU A 334 -2.13 -28.27 4.17
C GLU A 334 -2.96 -27.91 2.93
N ARG A 335 -3.43 -26.66 2.87
CA ARG A 335 -4.19 -26.14 1.73
C ARG A 335 -3.34 -26.07 0.46
N LEU A 336 -2.09 -25.64 0.58
CA LEU A 336 -1.15 -25.58 -0.54
C LEU A 336 -0.81 -26.99 -1.07
N CYS A 337 -0.59 -27.97 -0.19
CA CYS A 337 -0.37 -29.36 -0.56
C CYS A 337 -1.57 -29.97 -1.32
N ALA A 338 -2.77 -29.78 -0.82
CA ALA A 338 -4.00 -30.27 -1.47
C ALA A 338 -4.20 -29.65 -2.88
N LEU A 339 -3.87 -28.38 -3.05
CA LEU A 339 -3.92 -27.74 -4.37
C LEU A 339 -2.79 -28.25 -5.29
N ALA A 340 -1.58 -28.48 -4.78
CA ALA A 340 -0.47 -29.04 -5.54
C ALA A 340 -0.81 -30.43 -6.07
N GLU A 341 -1.36 -31.32 -5.23
CA GLU A 341 -1.84 -32.64 -5.65
C GLU A 341 -2.91 -32.54 -6.76
N LYS A 342 -3.92 -31.71 -6.55
CA LYS A 342 -5.02 -31.50 -7.52
C LYS A 342 -4.50 -31.07 -8.89
N HIS A 343 -3.44 -30.27 -8.95
CA HIS A 343 -2.86 -29.72 -10.19
C HIS A 343 -1.64 -30.52 -10.67
N ALA A 344 -1.34 -31.67 -10.08
CA ALA A 344 -0.21 -32.53 -10.41
C ALA A 344 1.16 -31.79 -10.36
N ILE A 345 1.31 -30.86 -9.44
CA ILE A 345 2.53 -30.10 -9.20
C ILE A 345 3.39 -30.85 -8.18
N PRO A 346 4.67 -31.19 -8.49
CA PRO A 346 5.56 -31.79 -7.49
C PRO A 346 5.75 -30.87 -6.28
N PHE A 347 5.63 -31.41 -5.07
CA PHE A 347 5.82 -30.62 -3.86
C PHE A 347 6.55 -31.40 -2.75
N VAL A 348 7.05 -30.63 -1.79
CA VAL A 348 7.62 -31.07 -0.52
C VAL A 348 6.99 -30.22 0.57
N ALA A 349 6.42 -30.86 1.58
CA ALA A 349 5.85 -30.24 2.79
C ALA A 349 6.88 -30.23 3.92
#